data_35575d0e0ccdea66d9862c2c213e0c13
#
_entry.id   35575d0e0ccdea66d9862c2c213e0c13
#
_cell.length_a   1.000
_cell.length_b   1.000
_cell.length_c   1.000
_cell.angle_alpha   90.00
_cell.angle_beta   90.00
_cell.angle_gamma   90.00
#
_symmetry.space_group_name_H-M   'P 1'
#
loop_
_entity.id
_entity.type
_entity.pdbx_description
1 polymer ?
#
loop_
_entity_poly.entity_id
_entity_poly.type
_entity_poly.pdbx_seq_one_letter_code
_entity_poly.pdbx_strand_id
1 'polypeptide(L)'
;QYQHLGATIDDAAGEAFDKVARLLGLEYPGGPSIQDASVEGNPLAYNFPRAWLEDSWDFSFSGLKTAVMREVRQMNTSEKPLPVADLAASFQAAVVEVLVTKTIKAAKQYSAKNLVVAGGVSANRALRHSIQIQATCPLHIPPIWLCTDNAAMIAGAAHFRFIQGQRAQLGIHDRHTGQRLV
;
A
#
# COMPACT_ATOMS: atom_id res chain seq x y z
N GLN A 1 23.11 -0.56 7.99
CA GLN A 1 22.32 -1.18 9.07
C GLN A 1 20.86 -0.79 8.87
N TYR A 2 19.94 -1.74 8.98
CA TYR A 2 18.48 -1.51 8.87
C TYR A 2 17.86 -1.63 10.25
N GLN A 3 16.91 -0.74 10.53
CA GLN A 3 16.03 -0.86 11.68
C GLN A 3 14.61 -1.04 11.18
N HIS A 4 14.01 -2.19 11.47
CA HIS A 4 12.61 -2.45 11.18
C HIS A 4 11.73 -1.71 12.19
N LEU A 5 10.82 -0.85 11.73
CA LEU A 5 9.93 -0.08 12.59
C LEU A 5 8.56 -0.74 12.71
N GLY A 6 7.98 -1.18 11.61
CA GLY A 6 6.66 -1.81 11.59
C GLY A 6 6.37 -2.51 10.28
N ALA A 7 5.34 -3.33 10.28
CA ALA A 7 4.81 -4.06 9.14
C ALA A 7 3.29 -4.17 9.23
N THR A 8 2.66 -4.77 8.24
CA THR A 8 1.26 -5.15 8.43
C THR A 8 1.15 -6.37 9.33
N ILE A 9 0.16 -6.38 10.21
CA ILE A 9 -0.15 -7.53 11.09
C ILE A 9 -1.18 -8.48 10.46
N ASP A 10 -1.77 -8.07 9.34
CA ASP A 10 -2.77 -8.84 8.60
C ASP A 10 -2.61 -8.64 7.09
N ASP A 11 -3.65 -8.24 6.36
CA ASP A 11 -3.60 -7.99 4.92
C ASP A 11 -2.60 -6.86 4.61
N ALA A 12 -1.74 -7.04 3.61
CA ALA A 12 -0.95 -5.96 3.05
C ALA A 12 -1.87 -4.93 2.35
N ALA A 13 -1.42 -3.66 2.26
CA ALA A 13 -2.23 -2.62 1.62
C ALA A 13 -2.66 -3.00 0.20
N GLY A 14 -1.75 -3.53 -0.64
CA GLY A 14 -2.09 -3.99 -2.00
C GLY A 14 -3.11 -5.12 -1.99
N GLU A 15 -2.96 -6.08 -1.09
CA GLU A 15 -3.91 -7.18 -0.92
C GLU A 15 -5.30 -6.68 -0.48
N ALA A 16 -5.35 -5.65 0.37
CA ALA A 16 -6.61 -5.01 0.75
C ALA A 16 -7.30 -4.35 -0.46
N PHE A 17 -6.54 -3.68 -1.34
CA PHE A 17 -7.06 -3.15 -2.61
C PHE A 17 -7.65 -4.26 -3.49
N ASP A 18 -6.96 -5.39 -3.67
CA ASP A 18 -7.43 -6.50 -4.50
C ASP A 18 -8.71 -7.14 -3.92
N LYS A 19 -8.75 -7.34 -2.60
CA LYS A 19 -9.91 -7.91 -1.91
C LYS A 19 -11.13 -6.99 -2.00
N VAL A 20 -10.95 -5.68 -1.82
CA VAL A 20 -12.04 -4.70 -1.89
C VAL A 20 -12.50 -4.51 -3.34
N ALA A 21 -11.61 -4.46 -4.32
CA ALA A 21 -11.98 -4.44 -5.74
C ALA A 21 -12.92 -5.61 -6.08
N ARG A 22 -12.58 -6.82 -5.64
CA ARG A 22 -13.44 -8.00 -5.82
C ARG A 22 -14.81 -7.85 -5.15
N LEU A 23 -14.87 -7.27 -3.94
CA LEU A 23 -16.14 -7.01 -3.24
C LEU A 23 -17.03 -6.01 -4.00
N LEU A 24 -16.43 -5.06 -4.70
CA LEU A 24 -17.11 -4.04 -5.50
C LEU A 24 -17.41 -4.49 -6.94
N GLY A 25 -17.04 -5.72 -7.32
CA GLY A 25 -17.22 -6.23 -8.68
C GLY A 25 -16.26 -5.63 -9.70
N LEU A 26 -15.13 -5.07 -9.26
CA LEU A 26 -14.10 -4.48 -10.11
C LEU A 26 -13.09 -5.54 -10.56
N GLU A 27 -12.40 -5.24 -11.67
CA GLU A 27 -11.40 -6.13 -12.26
C GLU A 27 -10.09 -6.18 -11.46
N TYR A 28 -9.32 -7.25 -11.67
CA TYR A 28 -7.94 -7.38 -11.20
C TYR A 28 -6.97 -6.75 -12.24
N PRO A 29 -5.91 -6.06 -11.80
CA PRO A 29 -5.47 -5.82 -10.41
C PRO A 29 -6.29 -4.74 -9.71
N GLY A 30 -6.58 -4.97 -8.41
CA GLY A 30 -7.51 -4.14 -7.63
C GLY A 30 -7.01 -2.72 -7.38
N GLY A 31 -5.70 -2.50 -7.27
CA GLY A 31 -5.13 -1.16 -7.07
C GLY A 31 -5.54 -0.16 -8.14
N PRO A 32 -5.23 -0.40 -9.43
CA PRO A 32 -5.69 0.42 -10.54
C PRO A 32 -7.20 0.55 -10.63
N SER A 33 -7.93 -0.56 -10.52
CA SER A 33 -9.39 -0.59 -10.65
C SER A 33 -10.10 0.25 -9.57
N ILE A 34 -9.66 0.18 -8.31
CA ILE A 34 -10.15 1.04 -7.23
C ILE A 34 -9.81 2.51 -7.51
N GLN A 35 -8.58 2.78 -7.95
CA GLN A 35 -8.15 4.14 -8.27
C GLN A 35 -9.02 4.76 -9.36
N ASP A 36 -9.28 4.03 -10.44
CA ASP A 36 -10.07 4.53 -11.56
C ASP A 36 -11.54 4.70 -11.17
N ALA A 37 -12.12 3.72 -10.44
CA ALA A 37 -13.49 3.83 -9.92
C ALA A 37 -13.67 5.00 -8.93
N SER A 38 -12.62 5.36 -8.19
CA SER A 38 -12.66 6.43 -7.19
C SER A 38 -12.69 7.85 -7.77
N VAL A 39 -12.42 8.02 -9.06
CA VAL A 39 -12.28 9.35 -9.70
C VAL A 39 -13.57 10.18 -9.57
N GLU A 40 -14.70 9.54 -9.81
CA GLU A 40 -16.04 10.19 -9.74
C GLU A 40 -16.68 10.06 -8.35
N GLY A 41 -16.01 9.44 -7.39
CA GLY A 41 -16.53 9.15 -6.06
C GLY A 41 -16.24 10.24 -5.04
N ASN A 42 -17.11 10.33 -4.03
CA ASN A 42 -16.88 11.19 -2.87
C ASN A 42 -16.10 10.43 -1.78
N PRO A 43 -14.86 10.84 -1.45
CA PRO A 43 -14.03 10.16 -0.43
C PRO A 43 -14.58 10.31 1.00
N LEU A 44 -15.56 11.16 1.22
CA LEU A 44 -16.22 11.39 2.50
C LEU A 44 -17.61 10.73 2.59
N ALA A 45 -18.06 10.01 1.56
CA ALA A 45 -19.38 9.36 1.53
C ALA A 45 -19.54 8.30 2.61
N TYR A 46 -18.44 7.58 2.94
CA TYR A 46 -18.41 6.53 3.96
C TYR A 46 -17.28 6.79 4.96
N ASN A 47 -17.64 6.78 6.24
CA ASN A 47 -16.66 6.91 7.31
C ASN A 47 -16.07 5.54 7.68
N PHE A 48 -15.21 5.01 6.81
CA PHE A 48 -14.52 3.75 7.07
C PHE A 48 -13.48 3.87 8.21
N PRO A 49 -13.24 2.78 8.95
CA PRO A 49 -12.30 2.80 10.07
C PRO A 49 -10.85 2.98 9.59
N ARG A 50 -10.03 3.66 10.43
CA ARG A 50 -8.58 3.79 10.30
C ARG A 50 -7.94 3.05 11.46
N ALA A 51 -7.23 1.98 11.17
CA ALA A 51 -6.52 1.21 12.20
C ALA A 51 -5.21 1.92 12.59
N TRP A 52 -5.30 2.82 13.54
CA TRP A 52 -4.12 3.58 13.98
C TRP A 52 -3.12 2.73 14.75
N LEU A 53 -3.56 1.68 15.46
CA LEU A 53 -2.75 0.80 16.30
C LEU A 53 -1.83 1.65 17.19
N GLU A 54 -2.43 2.27 18.19
CA GLU A 54 -1.76 3.18 19.14
C GLU A 54 -0.43 2.57 19.62
N ASP A 55 0.59 3.40 19.74
CA ASP A 55 1.96 3.04 20.14
C ASP A 55 2.70 2.04 19.23
N SER A 56 2.17 1.76 18.03
CA SER A 56 2.79 0.87 17.05
C SER A 56 2.95 1.54 15.69
N TRP A 57 4.04 1.21 15.00
CA TRP A 57 4.25 1.54 13.59
C TRP A 57 3.62 0.52 12.63
N ASP A 58 3.03 -0.54 13.17
CA ASP A 58 2.38 -1.57 12.37
C ASP A 58 1.11 -1.07 11.69
N PHE A 59 0.68 -1.77 10.66
CA PHE A 59 -0.53 -1.51 9.89
C PHE A 59 -1.51 -2.67 10.03
N SER A 60 -2.80 -2.36 9.83
CA SER A 60 -3.87 -3.36 9.69
C SER A 60 -4.90 -2.86 8.69
N PHE A 61 -5.30 -3.72 7.77
CA PHE A 61 -6.31 -3.41 6.74
C PHE A 61 -7.47 -4.41 6.70
N SER A 62 -7.41 -5.51 7.45
CA SER A 62 -8.49 -6.51 7.46
C SER A 62 -9.79 -5.97 8.05
N GLY A 63 -9.70 -5.09 9.07
CA GLY A 63 -10.86 -4.40 9.65
C GLY A 63 -11.52 -3.45 8.65
N LEU A 64 -10.73 -2.72 7.87
CA LEU A 64 -11.21 -1.84 6.81
C LEU A 64 -11.94 -2.62 5.71
N LYS A 65 -11.37 -3.72 5.21
CA LYS A 65 -12.02 -4.64 4.26
C LYS A 65 -13.37 -5.14 4.82
N THR A 66 -13.40 -5.52 6.09
CA THR A 66 -14.62 -6.01 6.73
C THR A 66 -15.69 -4.93 6.81
N ALA A 67 -15.31 -3.67 7.06
CA ALA A 67 -16.23 -2.54 7.04
C ALA A 67 -16.84 -2.32 5.65
N VAL A 68 -16.04 -2.32 4.59
CA VAL A 68 -16.54 -2.24 3.21
C VAL A 68 -17.48 -3.40 2.90
N MET A 69 -17.13 -4.62 3.29
CA MET A 69 -17.98 -5.80 3.08
C MET A 69 -19.35 -5.66 3.76
N ARG A 70 -19.41 -5.05 4.96
CA ARG A 70 -20.69 -4.80 5.65
C ARG A 70 -21.56 -3.83 4.86
N GLU A 71 -21.01 -2.72 4.39
CA GLU A 71 -21.74 -1.76 3.56
C GLU A 71 -22.28 -2.40 2.28
N VAL A 72 -21.44 -3.15 1.56
CA VAL A 72 -21.84 -3.86 0.35
C VAL A 72 -22.96 -4.85 0.62
N ARG A 73 -22.89 -5.63 1.70
CA ARG A 73 -23.95 -6.59 2.08
C ARG A 73 -25.25 -5.91 2.45
N GLN A 74 -25.17 -4.81 3.20
CA GLN A 74 -26.35 -4.04 3.59
C GLN A 74 -27.05 -3.44 2.36
N MET A 75 -26.30 -3.00 1.37
CA MET A 75 -26.85 -2.43 0.13
C MET A 75 -27.40 -3.48 -0.81
N ASN A 76 -26.81 -4.66 -0.88
CA ASN A 76 -27.33 -5.77 -1.71
C ASN A 76 -28.73 -6.27 -1.29
N THR A 77 -29.21 -5.88 -0.12
CA THR A 77 -30.60 -6.12 0.31
C THR A 77 -31.57 -5.05 -0.21
N SER A 78 -31.06 -3.97 -0.79
CA SER A 78 -31.87 -2.89 -1.39
C SER A 78 -31.89 -3.04 -2.92
N GLU A 79 -32.96 -2.61 -3.56
CA GLU A 79 -33.06 -2.60 -5.03
C GLU A 79 -32.21 -1.52 -5.72
N LYS A 80 -31.42 -0.77 -4.94
CA LYS A 80 -30.57 0.31 -5.47
C LYS A 80 -29.21 -0.24 -5.94
N PRO A 81 -28.68 0.29 -7.05
CA PRO A 81 -27.36 -0.09 -7.52
C PRO A 81 -26.29 0.30 -6.48
N LEU A 82 -25.24 -0.52 -6.37
CA LEU A 82 -24.12 -0.28 -5.47
C LEU A 82 -23.38 1.01 -5.88
N PRO A 83 -23.16 1.98 -4.98
CA PRO A 83 -22.42 3.21 -5.28
C PRO A 83 -20.90 2.95 -5.27
N VAL A 84 -20.44 2.23 -6.29
CA VAL A 84 -19.07 1.73 -6.39
C VAL A 84 -18.03 2.85 -6.33
N ALA A 85 -18.29 3.98 -6.98
CA ALA A 85 -17.38 5.12 -7.00
C ALA A 85 -17.15 5.69 -5.58
N ASP A 86 -18.21 5.90 -4.81
CA ASP A 86 -18.14 6.45 -3.45
C ASP A 86 -17.46 5.46 -2.49
N LEU A 87 -17.80 4.18 -2.60
CA LEU A 87 -17.16 3.12 -1.80
C LEU A 87 -15.66 3.01 -2.10
N ALA A 88 -15.28 3.03 -3.38
CA ALA A 88 -13.88 2.99 -3.82
C ALA A 88 -13.11 4.23 -3.34
N ALA A 89 -13.70 5.43 -3.49
CA ALA A 89 -13.07 6.69 -3.07
C ALA A 89 -12.87 6.73 -1.55
N SER A 90 -13.90 6.37 -0.76
CA SER A 90 -13.83 6.37 0.70
C SER A 90 -12.86 5.31 1.24
N PHE A 91 -12.83 4.12 0.62
CA PHE A 91 -11.85 3.07 0.94
C PHE A 91 -10.43 3.54 0.65
N GLN A 92 -10.17 4.04 -0.57
CA GLN A 92 -8.85 4.55 -0.96
C GLN A 92 -8.38 5.66 -0.01
N ALA A 93 -9.27 6.61 0.33
CA ALA A 93 -8.95 7.68 1.27
C ALA A 93 -8.52 7.13 2.64
N ALA A 94 -9.22 6.11 3.16
CA ALA A 94 -8.88 5.49 4.44
C ALA A 94 -7.50 4.82 4.43
N VAL A 95 -7.16 4.08 3.38
CA VAL A 95 -5.83 3.45 3.23
C VAL A 95 -4.74 4.51 3.13
N VAL A 96 -4.93 5.49 2.25
CA VAL A 96 -3.94 6.56 2.01
C VAL A 96 -3.68 7.36 3.27
N GLU A 97 -4.71 7.73 4.01
CA GLU A 97 -4.59 8.49 5.25
C GLU A 97 -3.74 7.77 6.29
N VAL A 98 -3.98 6.47 6.50
CA VAL A 98 -3.20 5.68 7.47
C VAL A 98 -1.75 5.54 7.03
N LEU A 99 -1.50 5.20 5.76
CA LEU A 99 -0.15 5.03 5.22
C LEU A 99 0.64 6.33 5.33
N VAL A 100 0.08 7.45 4.87
CA VAL A 100 0.77 8.74 4.87
C VAL A 100 1.01 9.24 6.28
N THR A 101 -0.02 9.25 7.14
CA THR A 101 0.10 9.79 8.49
C THR A 101 1.17 9.04 9.30
N LYS A 102 1.17 7.71 9.28
CA LYS A 102 2.19 6.93 9.98
C LYS A 102 3.59 7.14 9.42
N THR A 103 3.72 7.19 8.08
CA THR A 103 5.00 7.44 7.43
C THR A 103 5.57 8.81 7.81
N ILE A 104 4.75 9.86 7.77
CA ILE A 104 5.19 11.23 8.13
C ILE A 104 5.51 11.34 9.63
N LYS A 105 4.72 10.71 10.49
CA LYS A 105 5.02 10.65 11.94
C LYS A 105 6.35 9.96 12.20
N ALA A 106 6.60 8.80 11.56
CA ALA A 106 7.87 8.09 11.70
C ALA A 106 9.04 8.92 11.17
N ALA A 107 8.92 9.54 9.99
CA ALA A 107 9.95 10.40 9.43
C ALA A 107 10.33 11.55 10.39
N LYS A 108 9.36 12.17 11.02
CA LYS A 108 9.58 13.23 12.02
C LYS A 108 10.25 12.70 13.29
N GLN A 109 9.75 11.59 13.84
CA GLN A 109 10.25 11.01 15.09
C GLN A 109 11.71 10.57 14.97
N TYR A 110 12.08 10.00 13.82
CA TYR A 110 13.45 9.54 13.56
C TYR A 110 14.33 10.58 12.86
N SER A 111 13.85 11.81 12.69
CA SER A 111 14.57 12.89 12.01
C SER A 111 15.12 12.45 10.65
N ALA A 112 14.28 11.78 9.87
CA ALA A 112 14.67 11.21 8.58
C ALA A 112 15.18 12.29 7.63
N LYS A 113 16.36 12.07 7.05
CA LYS A 113 16.98 12.99 6.08
C LYS A 113 16.37 12.85 4.69
N ASN A 114 15.85 11.68 4.36
CA ASN A 114 15.18 11.37 3.10
C ASN A 114 14.05 10.40 3.37
N LEU A 115 13.02 10.45 2.55
CA LEU A 115 11.89 9.53 2.54
C LEU A 115 11.85 8.81 1.18
N VAL A 116 11.80 7.48 1.21
CA VAL A 116 11.69 6.65 0.02
C VAL A 116 10.38 5.87 0.09
N VAL A 117 9.56 5.96 -0.95
CA VAL A 117 8.30 5.21 -1.06
C VAL A 117 8.40 4.29 -2.27
N ALA A 118 8.27 2.99 -2.04
CA ALA A 118 8.42 1.96 -3.07
C ALA A 118 7.38 0.84 -2.91
N GLY A 119 7.34 -0.10 -3.87
CA GLY A 119 6.38 -1.20 -3.92
C GLY A 119 5.11 -0.85 -4.70
N GLY A 120 4.27 -1.86 -4.99
CA GLY A 120 3.12 -1.72 -5.91
C GLY A 120 2.16 -0.60 -5.54
N VAL A 121 1.82 -0.44 -4.26
CA VAL A 121 0.90 0.61 -3.79
C VAL A 121 1.48 2.02 -3.98
N SER A 122 2.81 2.17 -4.10
CA SER A 122 3.44 3.46 -4.41
C SER A 122 3.08 3.99 -5.81
N ALA A 123 2.47 3.19 -6.67
CA ALA A 123 1.92 3.61 -7.95
C ALA A 123 0.61 4.41 -7.80
N ASN A 124 -0.09 4.27 -6.67
CA ASN A 124 -1.37 4.92 -6.43
C ASN A 124 -1.25 6.44 -6.42
N ARG A 125 -2.05 7.12 -7.26
CA ARG A 125 -1.96 8.58 -7.46
C ARG A 125 -2.36 9.37 -6.21
N ALA A 126 -3.38 8.91 -5.48
CA ALA A 126 -3.83 9.58 -4.26
C ALA A 126 -2.77 9.49 -3.16
N LEU A 127 -2.11 8.32 -3.02
CA LEU A 127 -0.97 8.15 -2.11
C LEU A 127 0.18 9.09 -2.47
N ARG A 128 0.59 9.11 -3.74
CA ARG A 128 1.66 10.00 -4.23
C ARG A 128 1.37 11.46 -3.92
N HIS A 129 0.17 11.91 -4.27
CA HIS A 129 -0.25 13.29 -4.03
C HIS A 129 -0.24 13.63 -2.54
N SER A 130 -0.86 12.80 -1.71
CA SER A 130 -0.94 13.04 -0.28
C SER A 130 0.43 13.07 0.40
N ILE A 131 1.33 12.15 0.07
CA ILE A 131 2.66 12.12 0.68
C ILE A 131 3.55 13.25 0.18
N GLN A 132 3.42 13.69 -1.08
CA GLN A 132 4.14 14.83 -1.63
C GLN A 132 3.82 16.14 -0.89
N ILE A 133 2.53 16.35 -0.56
CA ILE A 133 2.10 17.54 0.18
C ILE A 133 2.59 17.52 1.63
N GLN A 134 2.65 16.34 2.25
CA GLN A 134 2.91 16.20 3.70
C GLN A 134 4.38 15.90 4.03
N ALA A 135 5.21 15.54 3.06
CA ALA A 135 6.62 15.24 3.28
C ALA A 135 7.37 16.44 3.86
N THR A 136 8.12 16.20 4.94
CA THR A 136 8.92 17.21 5.64
C THR A 136 10.41 17.12 5.32
N CYS A 137 10.81 16.18 4.47
CA CYS A 137 12.16 15.97 3.96
C CYS A 137 12.10 15.57 2.48
N PRO A 138 13.23 15.56 1.75
CA PRO A 138 13.27 15.11 0.36
C PRO A 138 12.63 13.75 0.17
N LEU A 139 11.68 13.68 -0.78
CA LEU A 139 10.87 12.51 -1.07
C LEU A 139 11.32 11.88 -2.40
N HIS A 140 11.56 10.58 -2.39
CA HIS A 140 11.93 9.77 -3.54
C HIS A 140 10.84 8.72 -3.80
N ILE A 141 10.15 8.85 -4.92
CA ILE A 141 9.17 7.87 -5.39
C ILE A 141 9.56 7.44 -6.81
N PRO A 142 9.72 6.14 -7.10
CA PRO A 142 10.09 5.70 -8.44
C PRO A 142 9.00 6.02 -9.46
N PRO A 143 9.33 6.14 -10.76
CA PRO A 143 8.32 6.18 -11.81
C PRO A 143 7.40 4.95 -11.72
N ILE A 144 6.16 5.11 -12.18
CA ILE A 144 5.10 4.09 -11.99
C ILE A 144 5.52 2.71 -12.51
N TRP A 145 6.21 2.65 -13.65
CA TRP A 145 6.66 1.41 -14.27
C TRP A 145 7.76 0.66 -13.48
N LEU A 146 8.38 1.30 -12.48
CA LEU A 146 9.32 0.69 -11.52
C LEU A 146 8.70 0.36 -10.15
N CYS A 147 7.42 0.68 -9.94
CA CYS A 147 6.77 0.41 -8.65
C CYS A 147 6.42 -1.05 -8.43
N THR A 148 6.20 -1.81 -9.51
CA THR A 148 5.95 -3.25 -9.49
C THR A 148 7.24 -4.04 -9.69
N ASP A 149 7.16 -5.36 -9.54
CA ASP A 149 8.30 -6.25 -9.73
C ASP A 149 8.92 -6.05 -11.11
N ASN A 150 10.24 -5.85 -11.14
CA ASN A 150 10.99 -5.64 -12.37
C ASN A 150 12.43 -6.14 -12.24
N ALA A 151 13.03 -6.52 -13.37
CA ALA A 151 14.39 -7.04 -13.39
C ALA A 151 15.46 -6.01 -12.97
N ALA A 152 15.20 -4.71 -13.18
CA ALA A 152 16.17 -3.67 -12.85
C ALA A 152 16.40 -3.57 -11.33
N MET A 153 15.35 -3.70 -10.50
CA MET A 153 15.51 -3.68 -9.04
C MET A 153 16.29 -4.90 -8.54
N ILE A 154 16.11 -6.06 -9.15
CA ILE A 154 16.85 -7.28 -8.81
C ILE A 154 18.32 -7.14 -9.20
N ALA A 155 18.59 -6.66 -10.42
CA ALA A 155 19.95 -6.41 -10.88
C ALA A 155 20.67 -5.36 -10.01
N GLY A 156 19.97 -4.27 -9.62
CA GLY A 156 20.51 -3.25 -8.74
C GLY A 156 20.87 -3.81 -7.36
N ALA A 157 19.98 -4.59 -6.75
CA ALA A 157 20.27 -5.24 -5.45
C ALA A 157 21.40 -6.26 -5.56
N ALA A 158 21.44 -7.04 -6.64
CA ALA A 158 22.49 -8.03 -6.90
C ALA A 158 23.87 -7.39 -7.09
N HIS A 159 23.95 -6.22 -7.74
CA HIS A 159 25.19 -5.50 -7.96
C HIS A 159 25.97 -5.25 -6.65
N PHE A 160 25.30 -4.73 -5.64
CA PHE A 160 25.94 -4.44 -4.34
C PHE A 160 26.45 -5.71 -3.66
N ARG A 161 25.72 -6.81 -3.72
CA ARG A 161 26.16 -8.10 -3.21
C ARG A 161 27.35 -8.65 -4.01
N PHE A 162 27.31 -8.47 -5.34
CA PHE A 162 28.37 -8.92 -6.23
C PHE A 162 29.70 -8.23 -5.93
N ILE A 163 29.74 -6.91 -5.76
CA ILE A 163 30.98 -6.17 -5.44
C ILE A 163 31.51 -6.51 -4.04
N GLN A 164 30.64 -6.94 -3.11
CA GLN A 164 31.04 -7.45 -1.78
C GLN A 164 31.55 -8.90 -1.82
N GLY A 165 31.69 -9.50 -2.99
CA GLY A 165 32.21 -10.85 -3.15
C GLY A 165 31.19 -11.96 -2.92
N GLN A 166 29.91 -11.64 -2.67
CA GLN A 166 28.86 -12.65 -2.53
C GLN A 166 28.57 -13.28 -3.90
N ARG A 167 28.71 -14.59 -3.99
CA ARG A 167 28.47 -15.39 -5.20
C ARG A 167 27.53 -16.54 -4.86
N ALA A 168 26.53 -16.78 -5.71
CA ALA A 168 25.76 -18.00 -5.66
C ALA A 168 26.53 -19.10 -6.38
N GLN A 169 26.43 -20.33 -5.89
CA GLN A 169 26.87 -21.50 -6.64
C GLN A 169 25.89 -21.77 -7.80
N LEU A 170 26.41 -22.29 -8.91
CA LEU A 170 25.56 -22.77 -10.02
C LEU A 170 24.74 -23.97 -9.53
N GLY A 171 23.48 -23.73 -9.25
CA GLY A 171 22.51 -24.72 -8.83
C GLY A 171 21.10 -24.12 -8.84
N ILE A 172 20.10 -24.97 -9.02
CA ILE A 172 18.70 -24.56 -8.85
C ILE A 172 18.46 -24.54 -7.34
N HIS A 173 18.41 -23.34 -6.78
CA HIS A 173 18.06 -23.17 -5.37
C HIS A 173 16.59 -22.74 -5.28
N ASP A 174 15.89 -23.34 -4.33
CA ASP A 174 14.53 -22.94 -4.01
C ASP A 174 14.44 -21.45 -3.63
N ARG A 175 13.34 -20.84 -4.00
CA ARG A 175 13.04 -19.46 -3.62
C ARG A 175 12.88 -19.37 -2.11
N HIS A 176 13.78 -18.70 -1.45
CA HIS A 176 13.59 -18.31 -0.05
C HIS A 176 12.73 -17.04 0.00
N THR A 177 11.42 -17.21 -0.03
CA THR A 177 10.49 -16.11 0.24
C THR A 177 10.49 -15.82 1.74
N GLY A 178 10.81 -14.60 2.13
CA GLY A 178 10.79 -14.18 3.54
C GLY A 178 12.15 -14.08 4.23
N GLN A 179 13.26 -14.14 3.49
CA GLN A 179 14.57 -13.84 4.05
C GLN A 179 14.60 -12.36 4.50
N ARG A 180 14.65 -12.13 5.81
CA ARG A 180 14.79 -10.77 6.36
C ARG A 180 16.17 -10.24 6.01
N LEU A 181 16.25 -8.99 5.59
CA LEU A 181 17.52 -8.26 5.48
C LEU A 181 18.05 -8.07 6.90
N VAL A 182 19.20 -8.62 7.19
CA VAL A 182 19.93 -8.47 8.46
C VAL A 182 20.88 -7.29 8.36
#